data_65d9b52e32526a47c52004496fd66438
#
_entry.id   65d9b52e32526a47c52004496fd66438
#
_cell.length_a   1.000
_cell.length_b   1.000
_cell.length_c   1.000
_cell.angle_alpha   90.00
_cell.angle_beta   90.00
_cell.angle_gamma   90.00
#
_symmetry.space_group_name_H-M   'P 1'
#
loop_
_entity.id
_entity.type
_entity.pdbx_description
1 polymer ?
#
loop_
_entity_poly.entity_id
_entity_poly.type
_entity_poly.pdbx_seq_one_letter_code
_entity_poly.pdbx_strand_id
1 'polypeptide(L)'
;MSLGAVPWRPALTLALVALVGLGGLIGLRALTAERITEQERARERAALARVLPPALHDNAPDEDRILLLAPGWLGSEAALPLRRARREGKASAFVIETVAPDGYNGDIRLLLAASREGELLGLRVLEHRETPGLGDGIDPERSDWSRQLQGRSLRDPPPVGWRLRQEGGAFDALAGATLSSRAVLG
;
A
#
# COMPACT_ATOMS: atom_id res chain seq x y z
N MET A 1 -38.14 4.33 -51.11
CA MET A 1 -36.91 4.45 -50.36
C MET A 1 -36.13 3.13 -50.48
N SER A 2 -35.11 3.06 -51.38
CA SER A 2 -34.28 1.85 -51.52
C SER A 2 -33.26 1.83 -50.40
N LEU A 3 -33.35 0.83 -49.54
CA LEU A 3 -32.31 0.49 -48.61
C LEU A 3 -31.08 0.05 -49.42
N GLY A 4 -30.13 0.97 -49.61
CA GLY A 4 -28.87 0.68 -50.28
C GLY A 4 -28.15 -0.46 -49.56
N ALA A 5 -27.72 -1.48 -50.34
CA ALA A 5 -27.00 -2.63 -49.82
C ALA A 5 -25.76 -2.15 -49.02
N VAL A 6 -25.78 -2.37 -47.73
CA VAL A 6 -24.62 -2.05 -46.87
C VAL A 6 -23.42 -2.87 -47.42
N PRO A 7 -22.31 -2.21 -47.73
CA PRO A 7 -21.14 -2.87 -48.30
C PRO A 7 -20.54 -3.84 -47.27
N TRP A 8 -20.84 -5.12 -47.40
CA TRP A 8 -20.41 -6.18 -46.47
C TRP A 8 -18.89 -6.42 -46.48
N ARG A 9 -18.23 -6.13 -47.62
CA ARG A 9 -16.75 -6.28 -47.74
C ARG A 9 -15.94 -5.43 -46.73
N PRO A 10 -16.15 -4.11 -46.63
CA PRO A 10 -15.42 -3.32 -45.61
C PRO A 10 -15.83 -3.70 -44.19
N ALA A 11 -17.06 -4.16 -43.97
CA ALA A 11 -17.45 -4.68 -42.64
C ALA A 11 -16.68 -5.95 -42.26
N LEU A 12 -16.46 -6.84 -43.23
CA LEU A 12 -15.69 -8.07 -43.03
C LEU A 12 -14.20 -7.80 -42.79
N THR A 13 -13.60 -6.85 -43.52
CA THR A 13 -12.22 -6.44 -43.29
C THR A 13 -12.03 -5.80 -41.91
N LEU A 14 -12.95 -4.93 -41.50
CA LEU A 14 -12.95 -4.36 -40.15
C LEU A 14 -13.08 -5.44 -39.05
N ALA A 15 -13.99 -6.36 -39.24
CA ALA A 15 -14.17 -7.48 -38.30
C ALA A 15 -12.92 -8.37 -38.20
N LEU A 16 -12.25 -8.63 -39.33
CA LEU A 16 -11.02 -9.42 -39.35
C LEU A 16 -9.87 -8.69 -38.63
N VAL A 17 -9.69 -7.39 -38.90
CA VAL A 17 -8.67 -6.58 -38.22
C VAL A 17 -8.93 -6.52 -36.74
N ALA A 18 -10.18 -6.32 -36.30
CA ALA A 18 -10.57 -6.34 -34.90
C ALA A 18 -10.30 -7.68 -34.22
N LEU A 19 -10.62 -8.79 -34.92
CA LEU A 19 -10.37 -10.17 -34.43
C LEU A 19 -8.87 -10.44 -34.26
N VAL A 20 -8.05 -10.06 -35.23
CA VAL A 20 -6.59 -10.20 -35.16
C VAL A 20 -6.02 -9.35 -34.06
N GLY A 21 -6.45 -8.09 -33.95
CA GLY A 21 -6.02 -7.18 -32.89
C GLY A 21 -6.40 -7.68 -31.48
N LEU A 22 -7.64 -8.11 -31.31
CA LEU A 22 -8.13 -8.67 -30.04
C LEU A 22 -7.42 -9.98 -29.69
N GLY A 23 -7.25 -10.88 -30.67
CA GLY A 23 -6.51 -12.14 -30.49
C GLY A 23 -5.05 -11.90 -30.11
N GLY A 24 -4.40 -10.92 -30.76
CA GLY A 24 -3.03 -10.50 -30.40
C GLY A 24 -2.93 -9.94 -28.97
N LEU A 25 -3.89 -9.09 -28.56
CA LEU A 25 -3.96 -8.55 -27.19
C LEU A 25 -4.18 -9.66 -26.15
N ILE A 26 -5.10 -10.57 -26.40
CA ILE A 26 -5.38 -11.70 -25.49
C ILE A 26 -4.16 -12.62 -25.40
N GLY A 27 -3.53 -12.92 -26.54
CA GLY A 27 -2.31 -13.74 -26.58
C GLY A 27 -1.14 -13.08 -25.82
N LEU A 28 -0.90 -11.80 -26.04
CA LEU A 28 0.13 -11.04 -25.34
C LEU A 28 -0.13 -11.00 -23.82
N ARG A 29 -1.39 -10.76 -23.43
CA ARG A 29 -1.77 -10.77 -22.01
C ARG A 29 -1.56 -12.14 -21.38
N ALA A 30 -1.88 -13.24 -22.08
CA ALA A 30 -1.66 -14.58 -21.57
C ALA A 30 -0.16 -14.89 -21.39
N LEU A 31 0.68 -14.46 -22.33
CA LEU A 31 2.13 -14.65 -22.28
C LEU A 31 2.81 -13.81 -21.19
N THR A 32 2.23 -12.66 -20.83
CA THR A 32 2.83 -11.75 -19.84
C THR A 32 2.25 -11.91 -18.44
N ALA A 33 1.08 -12.53 -18.27
CA ALA A 33 0.36 -12.64 -17.01
C ALA A 33 1.20 -13.28 -15.89
N GLU A 34 1.90 -14.35 -16.19
CA GLU A 34 2.75 -15.05 -15.22
C GLU A 34 3.90 -14.15 -14.72
N ARG A 35 4.59 -13.47 -15.65
CA ARG A 35 5.68 -12.55 -15.31
C ARG A 35 5.20 -11.35 -14.49
N ILE A 36 4.01 -10.83 -14.79
CA ILE A 36 3.40 -9.73 -14.02
C ILE A 36 3.15 -10.20 -12.60
N THR A 37 2.53 -11.37 -12.43
CA THR A 37 2.22 -11.94 -11.11
C THR A 37 3.49 -12.22 -10.29
N GLU A 38 4.54 -12.74 -10.92
CA GLU A 38 5.83 -12.96 -10.25
C GLU A 38 6.47 -11.64 -9.79
N GLN A 39 6.45 -10.61 -10.64
CA GLN A 39 6.97 -9.30 -10.30
C GLN A 39 6.16 -8.63 -9.18
N GLU A 40 4.85 -8.76 -9.18
CA GLU A 40 3.99 -8.25 -8.12
C GLU A 40 4.32 -8.93 -6.78
N ARG A 41 4.43 -10.25 -6.76
CA ARG A 41 4.85 -11.01 -5.56
C ARG A 41 6.25 -10.61 -5.09
N ALA A 42 7.19 -10.43 -6.00
CA ALA A 42 8.54 -10.00 -5.65
C ALA A 42 8.55 -8.60 -5.03
N ARG A 43 7.75 -7.66 -5.57
CA ARG A 43 7.58 -6.31 -5.01
C ARG A 43 6.93 -6.37 -3.62
N GLU A 44 5.90 -7.19 -3.46
CA GLU A 44 5.24 -7.39 -2.17
C GLU A 44 6.22 -7.93 -1.12
N ARG A 45 6.96 -8.99 -1.43
CA ARG A 45 7.99 -9.54 -0.54
C ARG A 45 9.08 -8.52 -0.19
N ALA A 46 9.52 -7.75 -1.17
CA ALA A 46 10.49 -6.68 -0.93
C ALA A 46 9.94 -5.58 -0.02
N ALA A 47 8.65 -5.21 -0.16
CA ALA A 47 7.99 -4.25 0.71
C ALA A 47 7.87 -4.78 2.15
N LEU A 48 7.46 -6.05 2.31
CA LEU A 48 7.38 -6.72 3.61
C LEU A 48 8.75 -6.79 4.30
N ALA A 49 9.81 -7.17 3.58
CA ALA A 49 11.16 -7.28 4.13
C ALA A 49 11.72 -5.94 4.64
N ARG A 50 11.18 -4.81 4.19
CA ARG A 50 11.61 -3.48 4.65
C ARG A 50 10.97 -3.05 5.96
N VAL A 51 9.78 -3.56 6.29
CA VAL A 51 9.05 -3.19 7.50
C VAL A 51 9.11 -4.28 8.58
N LEU A 52 9.32 -5.53 8.17
CA LEU A 52 9.30 -6.70 9.05
C LEU A 52 10.71 -7.29 9.19
N PRO A 53 11.30 -7.26 10.38
CA PRO A 53 12.59 -7.89 10.63
C PRO A 53 12.55 -9.41 10.36
N PRO A 54 13.52 -9.96 9.62
CA PRO A 54 13.51 -11.38 9.25
C PRO A 54 13.63 -12.33 10.45
N ALA A 55 14.17 -11.85 11.56
CA ALA A 55 14.28 -12.62 12.81
C ALA A 55 12.92 -12.92 13.47
N LEU A 56 11.86 -12.22 13.07
CA LEU A 56 10.52 -12.35 13.67
C LEU A 56 9.63 -13.39 12.97
N HIS A 57 10.05 -13.97 11.83
CA HIS A 57 9.22 -14.96 11.14
C HIS A 57 10.04 -16.07 10.49
N ASP A 58 9.42 -17.23 10.38
CA ASP A 58 9.90 -18.42 9.67
C ASP A 58 8.89 -18.89 8.62
N ASN A 59 7.73 -18.23 8.52
CA ASN A 59 6.72 -18.44 7.48
C ASN A 59 6.87 -17.45 6.32
N ALA A 60 6.00 -17.57 5.32
CA ALA A 60 5.82 -16.62 4.22
C ALA A 60 4.64 -15.68 4.54
N PRO A 61 4.86 -14.46 5.05
CA PRO A 61 3.76 -13.56 5.44
C PRO A 61 2.90 -13.09 4.26
N ASP A 62 3.44 -13.10 3.04
CA ASP A 62 2.71 -12.81 1.80
C ASP A 62 1.61 -13.87 1.51
N GLU A 63 1.77 -15.09 2.01
CA GLU A 63 0.81 -16.18 1.85
C GLU A 63 -0.15 -16.32 3.05
N ASP A 64 0.27 -15.91 4.25
CA ASP A 64 -0.56 -15.94 5.48
C ASP A 64 -1.27 -14.62 5.72
N ARG A 65 -2.30 -14.36 4.92
CA ARG A 65 -3.07 -13.10 4.96
C ARG A 65 -4.55 -13.33 5.19
N ILE A 66 -5.18 -12.36 5.85
CA ILE A 66 -6.62 -12.22 5.98
C ILE A 66 -7.03 -10.83 5.49
N LEU A 67 -8.29 -10.70 5.06
CA LEU A 67 -8.85 -9.39 4.73
C LEU A 67 -9.54 -8.83 5.97
N LEU A 68 -9.18 -7.62 6.35
CA LEU A 68 -9.73 -6.90 7.49
C LEU A 68 -10.56 -5.71 6.99
N LEU A 69 -11.81 -5.66 7.40
CA LEU A 69 -12.71 -4.53 7.15
C LEU A 69 -12.88 -3.74 8.44
N ALA A 70 -12.24 -2.60 8.54
CA ALA A 70 -12.30 -1.73 9.71
C ALA A 70 -12.12 -0.26 9.29
N PRO A 71 -13.13 0.37 8.60
CA PRO A 71 -12.99 1.68 7.99
C PRO A 71 -12.50 2.76 8.96
N GLY A 72 -13.05 2.80 10.16
CA GLY A 72 -12.69 3.79 11.19
C GLY A 72 -11.26 3.63 11.74
N TRP A 73 -10.58 2.53 11.46
CA TRP A 73 -9.21 2.27 11.91
C TRP A 73 -8.21 2.22 10.77
N LEU A 74 -8.66 1.78 9.60
CA LEU A 74 -7.78 1.57 8.45
C LEU A 74 -7.90 2.68 7.40
N GLY A 75 -8.81 3.63 7.60
CA GLY A 75 -9.04 4.74 6.68
C GLY A 75 -9.55 4.33 5.29
N SER A 76 -10.14 3.13 5.16
CA SER A 76 -10.61 2.60 3.88
C SER A 76 -11.93 1.87 4.04
N GLU A 77 -12.88 2.17 3.16
CA GLU A 77 -14.16 1.44 3.05
C GLU A 77 -13.98 0.03 2.45
N ALA A 78 -12.86 -0.24 1.80
CA ALA A 78 -12.52 -1.56 1.29
C ALA A 78 -11.77 -2.38 2.34
N ALA A 79 -11.96 -3.70 2.30
CA ALA A 79 -11.18 -4.61 3.13
C ALA A 79 -9.71 -4.59 2.70
N LEU A 80 -8.81 -4.38 3.65
CA LEU A 80 -7.37 -4.33 3.44
C LEU A 80 -6.68 -5.60 3.97
N PRO A 81 -5.55 -6.01 3.38
CA PRO A 81 -4.84 -7.20 3.80
C PRO A 81 -4.09 -6.96 5.12
N LEU A 82 -4.31 -7.87 6.06
CA LEU A 82 -3.50 -8.05 7.25
C LEU A 82 -2.72 -9.36 7.10
N ARG A 83 -1.40 -9.27 7.12
CA ARG A 83 -0.49 -10.41 6.99
C ARG A 83 0.08 -10.78 8.34
N ARG A 84 0.19 -12.07 8.60
CA ARG A 84 0.67 -12.59 9.88
C ARG A 84 2.09 -13.13 9.70
N ALA A 85 3.03 -12.54 10.41
CA ALA A 85 4.33 -13.11 10.63
C ALA A 85 4.23 -14.17 11.75
N ARG A 86 4.77 -15.34 11.51
CA ARG A 86 4.79 -16.42 12.51
C ARG A 86 6.21 -16.89 12.74
N ARG A 87 6.47 -17.25 13.97
CA ARG A 87 7.68 -17.94 14.38
C ARG A 87 7.30 -19.15 15.20
N GLU A 88 7.79 -20.34 14.82
CA GLU A 88 7.44 -21.62 15.47
C GLU A 88 5.90 -21.82 15.51
N GLY A 89 5.21 -21.45 14.43
CA GLY A 89 3.75 -21.55 14.28
C GLY A 89 2.94 -20.52 15.06
N LYS A 90 3.55 -19.69 15.93
CA LYS A 90 2.85 -18.64 16.69
C LYS A 90 2.98 -17.29 16.03
N ALA A 91 1.92 -16.48 16.05
CA ALA A 91 1.98 -15.11 15.56
C ALA A 91 2.99 -14.30 16.39
N SER A 92 3.95 -13.68 15.71
CA SER A 92 5.02 -12.86 16.29
C SER A 92 4.89 -11.39 15.93
N ALA A 93 4.39 -11.11 14.72
CA ALA A 93 4.13 -9.76 14.26
C ALA A 93 2.99 -9.75 13.23
N PHE A 94 2.48 -8.56 12.95
CA PHE A 94 1.41 -8.31 11.98
C PHE A 94 1.86 -7.22 11.01
N VAL A 95 1.55 -7.38 9.73
CA VAL A 95 1.76 -6.34 8.73
C VAL A 95 0.41 -5.95 8.15
N ILE A 96 0.07 -4.68 8.27
CA ILE A 96 -1.25 -4.12 7.94
C ILE A 96 -1.07 -3.05 6.88
N GLU A 97 -1.93 -3.06 5.86
CA GLU A 97 -2.13 -1.92 4.99
C GLU A 97 -3.17 -0.97 5.61
N THR A 98 -2.92 0.33 5.51
CA THR A 98 -3.83 1.37 5.97
C THR A 98 -3.80 2.55 5.01
N VAL A 99 -4.82 3.39 5.07
CA VAL A 99 -4.93 4.62 4.29
C VAL A 99 -5.06 5.78 5.26
N ALA A 100 -4.18 6.76 5.13
CA ALA A 100 -4.33 8.05 5.77
C ALA A 100 -5.04 9.00 4.77
N PRO A 101 -6.34 9.32 4.98
CA PRO A 101 -7.13 10.04 3.96
C PRO A 101 -6.82 11.53 3.89
N ASP A 102 -6.23 12.10 4.94
CA ASP A 102 -6.06 13.55 5.12
C ASP A 102 -4.67 14.05 4.72
N GLY A 103 -4.00 13.41 3.77
CA GLY A 103 -2.75 13.91 3.20
C GLY A 103 -2.96 15.24 2.47
N TYR A 104 -1.90 16.02 2.24
CA TYR A 104 -1.98 17.34 1.60
C TYR A 104 -2.54 17.25 0.18
N ASN A 105 -2.12 16.27 -0.61
CA ASN A 105 -2.59 16.03 -1.99
C ASN A 105 -3.48 14.78 -2.09
N GLY A 106 -4.11 14.35 -1.00
CA GLY A 106 -5.02 13.21 -0.96
C GLY A 106 -4.46 12.02 -0.16
N ASP A 107 -5.00 10.86 -0.43
CA ASP A 107 -4.75 9.64 0.34
C ASP A 107 -3.27 9.23 0.33
N ILE A 108 -2.77 8.82 1.49
CA ILE A 108 -1.45 8.22 1.67
C ILE A 108 -1.66 6.76 2.06
N ARG A 109 -1.22 5.82 1.23
CA ARG A 109 -1.29 4.40 1.54
C ARG A 109 -0.02 3.95 2.25
N LEU A 110 -0.21 3.30 3.39
CA LEU A 110 0.87 2.90 4.28
C LEU A 110 0.88 1.38 4.47
N LEU A 111 2.07 0.84 4.68
CA LEU A 111 2.31 -0.51 5.16
C LEU A 111 2.99 -0.40 6.53
N LEU A 112 2.33 -0.91 7.55
CA LEU A 112 2.79 -0.88 8.94
C LEU A 112 3.08 -2.30 9.40
N ALA A 113 4.25 -2.49 10.02
CA ALA A 113 4.52 -3.73 10.76
C ALA A 113 4.48 -3.44 12.26
N ALA A 114 3.73 -4.24 13.00
CA ALA A 114 3.63 -4.15 14.45
C ALA A 114 3.96 -5.48 15.10
N SER A 115 4.64 -5.44 16.25
CA SER A 115 4.87 -6.61 17.08
C SER A 115 3.55 -7.12 17.67
N ARG A 116 3.59 -8.30 18.26
CA ARG A 116 2.44 -8.86 19.00
C ARG A 116 2.00 -7.97 20.17
N GLU A 117 2.93 -7.22 20.75
CA GLU A 117 2.71 -6.28 21.86
C GLU A 117 2.18 -4.92 21.40
N GLY A 118 2.11 -4.70 20.06
CA GLY A 118 1.62 -3.48 19.45
C GLY A 118 2.69 -2.40 19.24
N GLU A 119 3.97 -2.75 19.30
CA GLU A 119 5.05 -1.83 18.96
C GLU A 119 5.23 -1.73 17.45
N LEU A 120 5.35 -0.53 16.91
CA LEU A 120 5.62 -0.29 15.51
C LEU A 120 7.06 -0.71 15.16
N LEU A 121 7.19 -1.76 14.36
CA LEU A 121 8.47 -2.31 13.92
C LEU A 121 9.01 -1.58 12.70
N GLY A 122 8.11 -1.12 11.84
CA GLY A 122 8.46 -0.40 10.62
C GLY A 122 7.24 0.19 9.94
N LEU A 123 7.50 1.22 9.15
CA LEU A 123 6.54 1.91 8.31
C LEU A 123 7.12 2.06 6.91
N ARG A 124 6.29 1.90 5.89
CA ARG A 124 6.60 2.20 4.50
C ARG A 124 5.42 2.90 3.84
N VAL A 125 5.71 3.86 3.00
CA VAL A 125 4.71 4.47 2.13
C VAL A 125 4.60 3.62 0.86
N LEU A 126 3.39 3.13 0.57
CA LEU A 126 3.11 2.36 -0.65
C LEU A 126 2.75 3.27 -1.82
N GLU A 127 1.94 4.30 -1.53
CA GLU A 127 1.47 5.27 -2.52
C GLU A 127 1.17 6.61 -1.84
N HIS A 128 1.55 7.70 -2.48
CA HIS A 128 1.21 9.06 -2.08
C HIS A 128 1.24 10.01 -3.28
N ARG A 129 0.64 11.18 -3.13
CA ARG A 129 0.69 12.27 -4.12
C ARG A 129 1.29 13.55 -3.54
N GLU A 130 2.00 13.40 -2.43
CA GLU A 130 2.60 14.52 -1.70
C GLU A 130 3.67 15.24 -2.55
N THR A 131 3.89 16.51 -2.24
CA THR A 131 4.82 17.37 -2.98
C THR A 131 6.27 16.88 -2.83
N PRO A 132 6.98 16.61 -3.96
CA PRO A 132 8.39 16.22 -3.92
C PRO A 132 9.27 17.26 -3.20
N GLY A 133 10.18 16.78 -2.35
CA GLY A 133 11.07 17.63 -1.55
C GLY A 133 10.43 18.26 -0.31
N LEU A 134 9.13 18.00 -0.06
CA LEU A 134 8.40 18.47 1.11
C LEU A 134 7.65 17.31 1.77
N GLY A 135 6.42 17.03 1.30
CA GLY A 135 5.54 16.02 1.87
C GLY A 135 5.98 14.58 1.59
N ASP A 136 6.77 14.33 0.57
CA ASP A 136 7.35 13.02 0.25
C ASP A 136 8.36 12.54 1.32
N GLY A 137 8.82 13.44 2.20
CA GLY A 137 9.65 13.10 3.36
C GLY A 137 8.96 12.21 4.42
N ILE A 138 7.67 11.93 4.30
CA ILE A 138 6.99 10.88 5.08
C ILE A 138 7.53 9.48 4.73
N ASP A 139 8.04 9.29 3.50
CA ASP A 139 8.63 8.02 3.06
C ASP A 139 10.01 7.84 3.71
N PRO A 140 10.25 6.69 4.41
CA PRO A 140 11.56 6.36 4.97
C PRO A 140 12.72 6.34 3.98
N GLU A 141 12.44 6.23 2.68
CA GLU A 141 13.47 6.31 1.61
C GLU A 141 13.87 7.75 1.29
N ARG A 142 13.08 8.75 1.71
CA ARG A 142 13.29 10.17 1.44
C ARG A 142 13.83 10.93 2.64
N SER A 143 13.43 10.54 3.85
CA SER A 143 13.90 11.18 5.09
C SER A 143 13.86 10.22 6.28
N ASP A 144 14.52 10.62 7.36
CA ASP A 144 14.53 9.89 8.62
C ASP A 144 13.33 10.21 9.52
N TRP A 145 12.38 11.04 9.05
CA TRP A 145 11.26 11.53 9.86
C TRP A 145 10.44 10.39 10.47
N SER A 146 10.12 9.37 9.70
CA SER A 146 9.31 8.24 10.15
C SER A 146 10.00 7.35 11.19
N ARG A 147 11.32 7.45 11.34
CA ARG A 147 12.07 6.68 12.36
C ARG A 147 11.67 7.01 13.78
N GLN A 148 11.18 8.23 14.06
CA GLN A 148 10.66 8.60 15.38
C GLN A 148 9.46 7.77 15.82
N LEU A 149 8.78 7.09 14.87
CA LEU A 149 7.62 6.23 15.12
C LEU A 149 8.04 4.80 15.48
N GLN A 150 9.24 4.36 15.12
CA GLN A 150 9.72 3.00 15.40
C GLN A 150 9.85 2.76 16.90
N GLY A 151 9.45 1.57 17.35
CA GLY A 151 9.42 1.17 18.75
C GLY A 151 8.30 1.83 19.56
N ARG A 152 7.51 2.72 18.96
CA ARG A 152 6.35 3.34 19.61
C ARG A 152 5.13 2.42 19.56
N SER A 153 4.23 2.62 20.53
CA SER A 153 2.98 1.87 20.63
C SER A 153 1.89 2.77 21.18
N LEU A 154 0.63 2.31 21.14
CA LEU A 154 -0.48 3.02 21.78
C LEU A 154 -0.41 3.03 23.33
N ARG A 155 0.62 2.39 23.91
CA ARG A 155 0.94 2.47 25.34
C ARG A 155 1.97 3.55 25.62
N ASP A 156 2.88 3.83 24.66
CA ASP A 156 3.92 4.85 24.75
C ASP A 156 4.26 5.43 23.37
N PRO A 157 3.78 6.67 23.07
CA PRO A 157 2.86 7.47 23.88
C PRO A 157 1.42 6.94 23.83
N PRO A 158 0.57 7.27 24.80
CA PRO A 158 -0.85 6.93 24.75
C PRO A 158 -1.54 7.60 23.53
N PRO A 159 -2.74 7.16 23.11
CA PRO A 159 -3.37 7.64 21.87
C PRO A 159 -3.45 9.17 21.72
N VAL A 160 -3.65 9.89 22.83
CA VAL A 160 -3.65 11.37 22.84
C VAL A 160 -2.29 11.97 22.46
N GLY A 161 -1.22 11.24 22.63
CA GLY A 161 0.15 11.64 22.28
C GLY A 161 0.51 11.37 20.82
N TRP A 162 -0.31 10.62 20.05
CA TRP A 162 -0.12 10.38 18.63
C TRP A 162 -0.58 11.59 17.81
N ARG A 163 0.09 12.70 18.08
CA ARG A 163 -0.10 14.00 17.44
C ARG A 163 1.22 14.70 17.28
N LEU A 164 1.22 15.76 16.50
CA LEU A 164 2.38 16.61 16.34
C LEU A 164 2.70 17.37 17.64
N ARG A 165 3.97 17.59 17.94
CA ARG A 165 4.43 18.31 19.13
C ARG A 165 3.83 19.69 19.27
N GLN A 166 3.68 20.41 18.14
CA GLN A 166 3.00 21.70 18.09
C GLN A 166 1.50 21.65 18.42
N GLU A 167 0.91 20.47 18.43
CA GLU A 167 -0.49 20.19 18.79
C GLU A 167 -0.60 19.50 20.16
N GLY A 168 0.48 19.49 20.93
CA GLY A 168 0.53 18.86 22.25
C GLY A 168 0.83 17.37 22.24
N GLY A 169 1.25 16.81 21.10
CA GLY A 169 1.65 15.42 20.96
C GLY A 169 3.15 15.17 21.15
N ALA A 170 3.60 13.98 20.78
CA ALA A 170 4.96 13.51 21.01
C ALA A 170 5.88 13.60 19.77
N PHE A 171 5.32 13.82 18.57
CA PHE A 171 6.04 13.67 17.31
C PHE A 171 6.32 15.00 16.63
N ASP A 172 7.49 15.10 16.01
CA ASP A 172 7.87 16.26 15.23
C ASP A 172 7.24 16.22 13.82
N ALA A 173 6.88 17.40 13.30
CA ALA A 173 6.42 17.52 11.93
C ALA A 173 7.60 17.58 10.95
N LEU A 174 7.38 17.15 9.71
CA LEU A 174 8.26 17.50 8.60
C LEU A 174 8.22 19.01 8.36
N ALA A 175 9.38 19.61 8.18
CA ALA A 175 9.47 21.02 7.83
C ALA A 175 8.74 21.28 6.50
N GLY A 176 7.76 22.19 6.53
CA GLY A 176 6.95 22.53 5.35
C GLY A 176 5.86 21.51 4.96
N ALA A 177 5.70 20.39 5.71
CA ALA A 177 4.74 19.32 5.38
C ALA A 177 3.96 18.83 6.61
N THR A 178 3.43 19.77 7.38
CA THR A 178 2.68 19.50 8.62
C THR A 178 1.43 18.62 8.36
N LEU A 179 0.72 18.86 7.26
CA LEU A 179 -0.50 18.10 6.94
C LEU A 179 -0.18 16.64 6.62
N SER A 180 0.84 16.39 5.79
CA SER A 180 1.30 15.04 5.47
C SER A 180 1.76 14.28 6.73
N SER A 181 2.50 14.97 7.63
CA SER A 181 2.93 14.40 8.90
C SER A 181 1.75 14.07 9.82
N ARG A 182 0.76 14.96 9.88
CA ARG A 182 -0.46 14.75 10.68
C ARG A 182 -1.26 13.56 10.16
N ALA A 183 -1.43 13.45 8.85
CA ALA A 183 -2.17 12.37 8.23
C ALA A 183 -1.58 10.99 8.56
N VAL A 184 -0.26 10.86 8.60
CA VAL A 184 0.42 9.61 8.95
C VAL A 184 0.25 9.23 10.43
N LEU A 185 0.01 10.21 11.32
CA LEU A 185 -0.16 9.98 12.76
C LEU A 185 -1.60 9.69 13.17
N GLY A 186 -2.60 10.11 12.36
CA GLY A 186 -4.04 9.95 12.61
C GLY A 186 -4.58 8.62 12.22
#